data_4a3e22282da6bd8f2de52035f7245f32
#
_entry.id   4a3e22282da6bd8f2de52035f7245f32
#
_cell.length_a   1.000
_cell.length_b   1.000
_cell.length_c   1.000
_cell.angle_alpha   90.00
_cell.angle_beta   90.00
_cell.angle_gamma   90.00
#
_symmetry.space_group_name_H-M   'P 1'
#
loop_
_entity.id
_entity.type
_entity.pdbx_description
1 polymer ?
#
loop_
_entity_poly.entity_id
_entity_poly.type
_entity_poly.pdbx_seq_one_letter_code
_entity_poly.pdbx_strand_id
1 'polypeptide(L)'
;MQKPNNYENTQEQGAFEPVELGGHYMVIKQVSETKSKNGKNMIVVLFDFDQNDKQPGYFMKQFKNDIRPDKKYPNQATQYILTEDEKGDCTKSFKTFCGCVERSNAGFVTQWGDNFGQQFKGKKI
;
A
#
# COMPACT_ATOMS: atom_id res chain seq x y z
N MET A 1 -37.48 7.29 14.26
CA MET A 1 -36.42 6.93 13.29
C MET A 1 -35.61 5.78 13.87
N GLN A 2 -35.32 4.81 13.05
CA GLN A 2 -34.44 3.71 13.48
C GLN A 2 -32.98 4.15 13.42
N LYS A 3 -32.17 3.57 14.30
CA LYS A 3 -30.72 3.83 14.33
C LYS A 3 -30.09 3.30 13.04
N PRO A 4 -29.32 4.13 12.32
CA PRO A 4 -28.65 3.67 11.08
C PRO A 4 -27.67 2.53 11.36
N ASN A 5 -27.45 1.67 10.36
CA ASN A 5 -26.50 0.58 10.45
C ASN A 5 -25.07 1.14 10.62
N ASN A 6 -24.28 0.46 11.43
CA ASN A 6 -22.89 0.81 11.70
C ASN A 6 -22.68 2.18 12.34
N TYR A 7 -23.71 2.72 12.98
CA TYR A 7 -23.60 4.03 13.62
C TYR A 7 -22.46 4.08 14.64
N GLU A 8 -22.32 3.05 15.47
CA GLU A 8 -21.28 3.00 16.50
C GLU A 8 -19.87 2.97 15.91
N ASN A 9 -19.72 2.40 14.70
CA ASN A 9 -18.44 2.26 14.04
C ASN A 9 -18.15 3.41 13.08
N THR A 10 -19.12 4.30 12.88
CA THR A 10 -18.96 5.46 12.01
C THR A 10 -18.25 6.57 12.77
N GLN A 11 -17.18 7.09 12.15
CA GLN A 11 -16.41 8.17 12.74
C GLN A 11 -17.12 9.51 12.52
N GLU A 12 -17.15 10.34 13.56
CA GLU A 12 -17.72 11.69 13.44
C GLU A 12 -16.90 12.50 12.45
N GLN A 13 -17.58 13.36 11.69
CA GLN A 13 -16.90 14.29 10.80
C GLN A 13 -16.07 15.24 11.64
N GLY A 14 -14.77 15.34 11.35
CA GLY A 14 -13.83 16.13 12.14
C GLY A 14 -13.15 15.36 13.26
N ALA A 15 -13.65 14.17 13.63
CA ALA A 15 -12.98 13.27 14.57
C ALA A 15 -11.90 12.45 13.88
N PHE A 16 -11.03 13.12 13.15
CA PHE A 16 -9.99 12.52 12.33
C PHE A 16 -8.71 12.34 13.13
N GLU A 17 -8.17 11.12 13.11
CA GLU A 17 -6.87 10.83 13.69
C GLU A 17 -5.77 11.16 12.68
N PRO A 18 -4.94 12.20 12.92
CA PRO A 18 -3.87 12.54 11.98
C PRO A 18 -2.72 11.53 12.07
N VAL A 19 -1.93 11.44 10.99
CA VAL A 19 -0.68 10.70 11.02
C VAL A 19 0.30 11.44 11.95
N GLU A 20 0.84 10.75 12.94
CA GLU A 20 1.82 11.33 13.85
C GLU A 20 3.13 11.60 13.12
N LEU A 21 3.80 12.70 13.50
CA LEU A 21 5.11 13.05 12.96
C LEU A 21 6.17 12.04 13.40
N GLY A 22 7.20 11.88 12.56
CA GLY A 22 8.33 11.00 12.84
C GLY A 22 8.31 9.73 12.00
N GLY A 23 9.16 8.78 12.38
CA GLY A 23 9.29 7.53 11.67
C GLY A 23 8.14 6.57 11.95
N HIS A 24 7.79 5.78 10.94
CA HIS A 24 6.77 4.75 11.04
C HIS A 24 7.30 3.44 10.48
N TYR A 25 6.89 2.34 11.10
CA TYR A 25 7.15 1.01 10.55
C TYR A 25 6.05 0.69 9.54
N MET A 26 6.45 0.36 8.31
CA MET A 26 5.52 0.11 7.20
C MET A 26 5.54 -1.36 6.80
N VAL A 27 4.38 -1.84 6.33
CA VAL A 27 4.24 -3.18 5.79
C VAL A 27 3.50 -3.09 4.45
N ILE A 28 3.88 -3.94 3.51
CA ILE A 28 3.20 -4.03 2.21
C ILE A 28 1.95 -4.87 2.39
N LYS A 29 0.81 -4.33 1.99
CA LYS A 29 -0.46 -5.05 2.04
C LYS A 29 -0.75 -5.79 0.73
N GLN A 30 -0.40 -5.20 -0.40
CA GLN A 30 -0.67 -5.78 -1.70
C GLN A 30 0.24 -5.16 -2.76
N VAL A 31 0.69 -5.98 -3.69
CA VAL A 31 1.36 -5.52 -4.91
C VAL A 31 0.62 -6.13 -6.09
N SER A 32 0.19 -5.29 -7.02
CA SER A 32 -0.53 -5.70 -8.22
C SER A 32 0.21 -5.23 -9.46
N GLU A 33 0.26 -6.08 -10.48
CA GLU A 33 0.79 -5.70 -11.78
C GLU A 33 -0.31 -5.06 -12.62
N THR A 34 0.01 -3.97 -13.30
CA THR A 34 -0.93 -3.26 -14.15
C THR A 34 -0.18 -2.54 -15.25
N LYS A 35 -0.90 -1.74 -16.03
CA LYS A 35 -0.30 -0.90 -17.08
C LYS A 35 -0.70 0.54 -16.87
N SER A 36 0.21 1.46 -17.19
CA SER A 36 -0.07 2.88 -17.15
C SER A 36 -1.03 3.26 -18.30
N LYS A 37 -1.48 4.50 -18.29
CA LYS A 37 -2.34 5.02 -19.38
C LYS A 37 -1.69 4.88 -20.74
N ASN A 38 -0.35 4.91 -20.80
CA ASN A 38 0.40 4.77 -22.04
C ASN A 38 0.78 3.32 -22.35
N GLY A 39 0.23 2.35 -21.62
CA GLY A 39 0.51 0.94 -21.84
C GLY A 39 1.82 0.43 -21.28
N LYS A 40 2.51 1.19 -20.48
CA LYS A 40 3.77 0.76 -19.84
C LYS A 40 3.51 -0.14 -18.64
N ASN A 41 4.36 -1.14 -18.44
CA ASN A 41 4.26 -2.04 -17.30
C ASN A 41 4.51 -1.29 -15.99
N MET A 42 3.67 -1.56 -15.00
CA MET A 42 3.66 -0.83 -13.74
C MET A 42 3.19 -1.74 -12.63
N ILE A 43 3.65 -1.49 -11.41
CA ILE A 43 3.08 -2.12 -10.22
C ILE A 43 2.40 -1.06 -9.36
N VAL A 44 1.36 -1.51 -8.65
CA VAL A 44 0.66 -0.70 -7.65
C VAL A 44 0.92 -1.33 -6.30
N VAL A 45 1.52 -0.57 -5.39
CA VAL A 45 1.88 -1.05 -4.06
C VAL A 45 0.98 -0.38 -3.04
N LEU A 46 0.29 -1.17 -2.23
CA LEU A 46 -0.53 -0.68 -1.13
C LEU A 46 0.19 -0.94 0.19
N PHE A 47 0.30 0.07 1.00
CA PHE A 47 0.99 0.02 2.29
C PHE A 47 0.04 0.24 3.45
N ASP A 48 0.51 -0.11 4.64
CA ASP A 48 -0.11 0.32 5.89
C ASP A 48 0.97 0.37 6.97
N PHE A 49 0.65 0.96 8.10
CA PHE A 49 1.56 0.91 9.24
C PHE A 49 1.51 -0.47 9.87
N ASP A 50 2.69 -1.00 10.19
CA ASP A 50 2.84 -2.34 10.77
C ASP A 50 2.21 -2.39 12.17
N GLN A 51 1.89 -3.60 12.62
CA GLN A 51 1.33 -3.82 13.96
C GLN A 51 2.26 -3.33 15.08
N ASN A 52 3.54 -3.21 14.79
CA ASN A 52 4.53 -2.70 15.75
C ASN A 52 4.70 -1.18 15.69
N ASP A 53 3.98 -0.51 14.80
CA ASP A 53 3.98 0.95 14.72
C ASP A 53 3.10 1.55 15.80
N LYS A 54 3.31 2.84 16.11
CA LYS A 54 2.47 3.57 17.08
C LYS A 54 1.04 3.81 16.58
N GLN A 55 0.80 3.68 15.27
CA GLN A 55 -0.53 3.81 14.65
C GLN A 55 -0.82 2.60 13.74
N PRO A 56 -0.86 1.36 14.29
CA PRO A 56 -1.00 0.17 13.45
C PRO A 56 -2.32 0.18 12.69
N GLY A 57 -2.25 -0.19 11.39
CA GLY A 57 -3.44 -0.30 10.56
C GLY A 57 -4.14 1.01 10.24
N TYR A 58 -3.46 2.13 10.34
CA TYR A 58 -4.05 3.46 10.16
C TYR A 58 -4.79 3.61 8.82
N PHE A 59 -4.14 3.23 7.71
CA PHE A 59 -4.74 3.41 6.39
C PHE A 59 -5.89 2.45 6.13
N MET A 60 -5.81 1.23 6.64
CA MET A 60 -6.90 0.26 6.53
C MET A 60 -8.13 0.73 7.30
N LYS A 61 -7.95 1.31 8.49
CA LYS A 61 -9.05 1.91 9.26
C LYS A 61 -9.70 3.05 8.49
N GLN A 62 -8.88 3.92 7.88
CA GLN A 62 -9.39 5.03 7.07
C GLN A 62 -10.22 4.51 5.90
N PHE A 63 -9.76 3.46 5.22
CA PHE A 63 -10.48 2.83 4.12
C PHE A 63 -11.79 2.23 4.58
N LYS A 64 -11.79 1.50 5.70
CA LYS A 64 -13.00 0.85 6.23
C LYS A 64 -14.03 1.85 6.71
N ASN A 65 -13.60 3.02 7.20
CA ASN A 65 -14.51 4.07 7.68
C ASN A 65 -15.05 4.94 6.56
N ASP A 66 -14.56 4.79 5.34
CA ASP A 66 -15.07 5.52 4.19
C ASP A 66 -16.41 4.90 3.78
N ILE A 67 -17.46 5.73 3.76
CA ILE A 67 -18.82 5.27 3.46
C ILE A 67 -19.21 5.42 2.00
N ARG A 68 -18.33 5.96 1.18
CA ARG A 68 -18.62 6.17 -0.25
C ARG A 68 -18.67 4.82 -0.98
N PRO A 69 -19.64 4.64 -1.92
CA PRO A 69 -19.76 3.38 -2.66
C PRO A 69 -18.53 3.05 -3.50
N ASP A 70 -17.84 4.07 -4.02
CA ASP A 70 -16.67 3.94 -4.87
C ASP A 70 -15.37 4.16 -4.13
N LYS A 71 -15.34 3.87 -2.83
CA LYS A 71 -14.17 4.09 -1.99
C LYS A 71 -12.96 3.33 -2.53
N LYS A 72 -11.80 3.99 -2.42
CA LYS A 72 -10.51 3.41 -2.82
C LYS A 72 -9.54 3.49 -1.65
N TYR A 73 -8.54 2.63 -1.68
CA TYR A 73 -7.49 2.67 -0.68
C TYR A 73 -6.81 4.04 -0.71
N PRO A 74 -6.43 4.62 0.45
CA PRO A 74 -5.90 5.99 0.50
C PRO A 74 -4.70 6.20 -0.43
N ASN A 75 -4.70 7.28 -1.19
CA ASN A 75 -3.61 7.62 -2.11
C ASN A 75 -2.28 7.79 -1.40
N GLN A 76 -2.30 8.26 -0.15
CA GLN A 76 -1.09 8.44 0.66
C GLN A 76 -0.37 7.13 0.94
N ALA A 77 -1.10 6.01 0.90
CA ALA A 77 -0.57 4.68 1.13
C ALA A 77 -0.55 3.83 -0.14
N THR A 78 -0.63 4.47 -1.31
CA THR A 78 -0.59 3.82 -2.61
C THR A 78 0.55 4.39 -3.42
N GLN A 79 1.41 3.52 -3.95
CA GLN A 79 2.52 3.95 -4.79
C GLN A 79 2.45 3.25 -6.14
N TYR A 80 2.62 4.02 -7.21
CA TYR A 80 2.66 3.52 -8.58
C TYR A 80 4.10 3.54 -9.06
N ILE A 81 4.62 2.40 -9.50
CA ILE A 81 6.02 2.26 -9.90
C ILE A 81 6.08 1.66 -11.30
N LEU A 82 6.64 2.40 -12.26
CA LEU A 82 6.93 1.84 -13.58
C LEU A 82 8.08 0.84 -13.44
N THR A 83 7.91 -0.34 -14.01
CA THR A 83 8.92 -1.40 -13.90
C THR A 83 9.96 -1.33 -15.01
N GLU A 84 9.56 -0.80 -16.17
CA GLU A 84 10.41 -0.72 -17.34
C GLU A 84 10.35 0.67 -17.95
N ASP A 85 11.47 1.09 -18.54
CA ASP A 85 11.52 2.32 -19.32
C ASP A 85 11.11 2.06 -20.78
N GLU A 86 11.25 3.06 -21.64
CA GLU A 86 10.85 2.95 -23.05
C GLU A 86 11.65 1.90 -23.82
N LYS A 87 12.86 1.58 -23.34
CA LYS A 87 13.74 0.58 -23.95
C LYS A 87 13.51 -0.82 -23.41
N GLY A 88 12.61 -0.98 -22.43
CA GLY A 88 12.39 -2.24 -21.76
C GLY A 88 13.36 -2.52 -20.62
N ASP A 89 14.21 -1.55 -20.26
CA ASP A 89 15.15 -1.68 -19.16
C ASP A 89 14.50 -1.36 -17.83
N CYS A 90 14.97 -2.01 -16.78
CA CYS A 90 14.48 -1.80 -15.42
C CYS A 90 14.65 -0.35 -14.98
N THR A 91 13.59 0.23 -14.41
CA THR A 91 13.66 1.58 -13.87
C THR A 91 14.43 1.59 -12.54
N LYS A 92 15.00 2.75 -12.20
CA LYS A 92 15.68 2.93 -10.91
C LYS A 92 14.69 2.81 -9.75
N SER A 93 13.47 3.31 -9.93
CA SER A 93 12.42 3.25 -8.90
C SER A 93 12.05 1.82 -8.56
N PHE A 94 11.87 0.97 -9.57
CA PHE A 94 11.55 -0.42 -9.37
C PHE A 94 12.71 -1.17 -8.69
N LYS A 95 13.92 -0.95 -9.15
CA LYS A 95 15.10 -1.55 -8.53
C LYS A 95 15.25 -1.14 -7.07
N THR A 96 15.00 0.14 -6.78
CA THR A 96 15.04 0.65 -5.42
C THR A 96 13.99 -0.01 -4.54
N PHE A 97 12.76 -0.17 -5.05
CA PHE A 97 11.68 -0.84 -4.32
C PHE A 97 12.08 -2.28 -3.95
N CYS A 98 12.51 -3.07 -4.94
CA CYS A 98 12.89 -4.45 -4.70
C CYS A 98 14.07 -4.54 -3.71
N GLY A 99 15.05 -3.68 -3.86
CA GLY A 99 16.21 -3.64 -2.97
C GLY A 99 15.84 -3.27 -1.54
N CYS A 100 14.94 -2.32 -1.35
CA CYS A 100 14.47 -1.94 -0.03
C CYS A 100 13.74 -3.09 0.67
N VAL A 101 12.88 -3.81 -0.05
CA VAL A 101 12.17 -4.96 0.51
C VAL A 101 13.16 -6.05 0.90
N GLU A 102 14.13 -6.34 0.04
CA GLU A 102 15.14 -7.37 0.33
C GLU A 102 15.98 -7.01 1.56
N ARG A 103 16.36 -5.74 1.71
CA ARG A 103 17.13 -5.29 2.89
C ARG A 103 16.30 -5.26 4.16
N SER A 104 15.00 -5.05 4.04
CA SER A 104 14.11 -4.97 5.22
C SER A 104 13.64 -6.33 5.72
N ASN A 105 13.83 -7.38 4.94
CA ASN A 105 13.36 -8.73 5.27
C ASN A 105 14.51 -9.73 5.07
N ALA A 106 15.14 -10.14 6.16
CA ALA A 106 16.30 -11.05 6.12
C ALA A 106 15.93 -12.34 5.39
N GLY A 107 16.79 -12.74 4.44
CA GLY A 107 16.60 -13.97 3.67
C GLY A 107 15.62 -13.86 2.52
N PHE A 108 14.97 -12.70 2.33
CA PHE A 108 14.05 -12.51 1.21
C PHE A 108 14.84 -12.14 -0.05
N VAL A 109 14.53 -12.83 -1.14
CA VAL A 109 15.07 -12.55 -2.47
C VAL A 109 13.90 -12.47 -3.45
N THR A 110 13.85 -11.42 -4.25
CA THR A 110 12.78 -11.21 -5.23
C THR A 110 12.76 -12.38 -6.23
N GLN A 111 11.60 -13.00 -6.39
CA GLN A 111 11.37 -14.07 -7.34
C GLN A 111 10.56 -13.55 -8.52
N TRP A 112 10.85 -14.07 -9.71
CA TRP A 112 10.21 -13.65 -10.96
C TRP A 112 9.24 -14.71 -11.44
N GLY A 113 8.18 -14.30 -12.13
CA GLY A 113 7.20 -15.23 -12.70
C GLY A 113 5.77 -14.80 -12.42
N ASP A 114 4.81 -15.74 -12.55
CA ASP A 114 3.40 -15.47 -12.58
C ASP A 114 2.91 -14.91 -11.26
N ASN A 115 3.18 -15.24 -10.15
CA ASN A 115 2.65 -14.72 -8.89
C ASN A 115 3.57 -13.67 -8.26
N PHE A 116 4.17 -12.84 -9.11
CA PHE A 116 5.18 -11.88 -8.67
C PHE A 116 4.73 -11.03 -7.48
N GLY A 117 3.52 -10.46 -7.55
CA GLY A 117 3.05 -9.54 -6.52
C GLY A 117 2.79 -10.20 -5.16
N GLN A 118 2.41 -11.47 -5.15
CA GLN A 118 2.02 -12.15 -3.91
C GLN A 118 3.18 -12.32 -2.92
N GLN A 119 4.41 -12.39 -3.40
CA GLN A 119 5.58 -12.56 -2.55
C GLN A 119 5.81 -11.38 -1.61
N PHE A 120 5.31 -10.20 -1.97
CA PHE A 120 5.51 -8.98 -1.18
C PHE A 120 4.50 -8.81 -0.05
N LYS A 121 3.39 -9.54 -0.07
CA LYS A 121 2.33 -9.38 0.92
C LYS A 121 2.86 -9.67 2.33
N GLY A 122 2.70 -8.69 3.21
CA GLY A 122 3.17 -8.81 4.59
C GLY A 122 4.65 -8.51 4.79
N LYS A 123 5.38 -8.14 3.74
CA LYS A 123 6.80 -7.81 3.85
C LYS A 123 6.99 -6.38 4.34
N LYS A 124 8.03 -6.19 5.12
CA LYS A 124 8.41 -4.85 5.61
C LYS A 124 9.13 -4.06 4.52
N ILE A 125 9.02 -2.77 4.64
CA ILE A 125 9.69 -1.87 3.70
C ILE A 125 10.26 -0.66 4.43
#